data_04913617231421dd755711a88a13f609
#
_entry.id   04913617231421dd755711a88a13f609
#
_cell.length_a   1.000
_cell.length_b   1.000
_cell.length_c   1.000
_cell.angle_alpha   90.00
_cell.angle_beta   90.00
_cell.angle_gamma   90.00
#
_symmetry.space_group_name_H-M   'P 1'
#
loop_
_entity.id
_entity.type
_entity.pdbx_description
1 polymer ?
#
loop_
_entity_poly.entity_id
_entity_poly.type
_entity_poly.pdbx_seq_one_letter_code
_entity_poly.pdbx_strand_id
1 'polypeptide(L)'
;MTFCCNHNVFDVLMCTFQGTYMLSNLLQELALARDHNRKRIVLDEARLTENPVDRLSRMIKNSFWHSLTRRIDGEGLEIITADPKNRTGRVQPRIYVPHGEPAMAEYYRKVAREKPHMNLDVVVLPPKPDDPHFVKSLNSKPGLLALAMNEVDDGKGGRTLKGIPFIVPGARFNEVCLVQAYFIFF
;
A
#
# COMPACT_ATOMS: atom_id res chain seq x y z
N MET A 1 -18.92 -14.04 17.03
CA MET A 1 -18.96 -13.67 15.61
C MET A 1 -20.14 -14.39 14.99
N THR A 2 -21.16 -13.68 14.53
CA THR A 2 -22.38 -14.31 14.01
C THR A 2 -22.23 -14.48 12.51
N PHE A 3 -22.32 -15.70 12.03
CA PHE A 3 -22.27 -16.03 10.60
C PHE A 3 -23.70 -16.10 10.08
N CYS A 4 -24.01 -15.37 9.02
CA CYS A 4 -25.29 -15.48 8.31
C CYS A 4 -25.01 -16.05 6.93
N CYS A 5 -25.51 -17.25 6.66
CA CYS A 5 -25.62 -17.76 5.30
C CYS A 5 -26.90 -17.21 4.65
N ASN A 6 -26.80 -16.72 3.43
CA ASN A 6 -27.87 -16.04 2.74
C ASN A 6 -28.80 -17.05 2.02
N HIS A 7 -29.65 -17.69 2.81
CA HIS A 7 -30.86 -18.32 2.30
C HIS A 7 -31.98 -18.11 3.34
N ASN A 8 -32.95 -17.30 2.99
CA ASN A 8 -34.19 -16.99 3.70
C ASN A 8 -34.10 -16.76 5.23
N VAL A 9 -34.73 -15.73 5.69
CA VAL A 9 -34.65 -15.05 6.99
C VAL A 9 -34.82 -15.96 8.25
N PHE A 10 -35.00 -17.27 8.09
CA PHE A 10 -35.30 -18.19 9.21
C PHE A 10 -34.39 -19.44 9.34
N ASP A 11 -33.47 -19.69 8.40
CA ASP A 11 -32.55 -20.83 8.56
C ASP A 11 -31.16 -20.34 9.01
N VAL A 12 -30.89 -20.50 10.30
CA VAL A 12 -29.52 -20.52 10.82
C VAL A 12 -28.90 -21.82 10.34
N LEU A 13 -28.40 -21.84 9.13
CA LEU A 13 -27.64 -22.97 8.62
C LEU A 13 -26.35 -23.07 9.41
N MET A 14 -26.18 -24.12 10.18
CA MET A 14 -24.91 -24.54 10.75
C MET A 14 -24.02 -24.97 9.57
N CYS A 15 -23.22 -24.04 9.04
CA CYS A 15 -22.23 -24.36 8.03
C CYS A 15 -21.16 -25.26 8.66
N THR A 16 -21.18 -26.54 8.29
CA THR A 16 -20.13 -27.49 8.69
C THR A 16 -18.95 -27.30 7.75
N PHE A 17 -17.83 -26.83 8.28
CA PHE A 17 -16.60 -26.69 7.49
C PHE A 17 -15.97 -28.07 7.27
N GLN A 18 -15.83 -28.48 6.02
CA GLN A 18 -15.18 -29.72 5.63
C GLN A 18 -13.81 -29.45 5.03
N GLY A 19 -12.76 -29.87 5.74
CA GLY A 19 -11.40 -29.84 5.27
C GLY A 19 -10.71 -28.45 5.36
N THR A 20 -9.40 -28.49 5.17
CA THR A 20 -8.51 -27.32 5.27
C THR A 20 -8.78 -26.26 4.22
N TYR A 21 -9.34 -26.65 3.07
CA TYR A 21 -9.62 -25.74 1.97
C TYR A 21 -10.79 -24.78 2.27
N MET A 22 -11.89 -25.29 2.80
CA MET A 22 -13.02 -24.44 3.22
C MET A 22 -12.59 -23.52 4.37
N LEU A 23 -11.80 -24.01 5.32
CA LEU A 23 -11.25 -23.20 6.40
C LEU A 23 -10.37 -22.08 5.84
N SER A 24 -9.52 -22.36 4.86
CA SER A 24 -8.68 -21.35 4.18
C SER A 24 -9.54 -20.28 3.52
N ASN A 25 -10.62 -20.67 2.83
CA ASN A 25 -11.54 -19.72 2.20
C ASN A 25 -12.23 -18.82 3.24
N LEU A 26 -12.69 -19.41 4.33
CA LEU A 26 -13.26 -18.65 5.47
C LEU A 26 -12.27 -17.64 6.04
N LEU A 27 -11.06 -18.08 6.36
CA LEU A 27 -10.03 -17.21 6.95
C LEU A 27 -9.72 -16.04 6.01
N GLN A 28 -9.76 -16.26 4.72
CA GLN A 28 -9.53 -15.21 3.73
C GLN A 28 -10.69 -14.20 3.67
N GLU A 29 -11.96 -14.64 3.67
CA GLU A 29 -13.11 -13.72 3.72
C GLU A 29 -13.10 -12.92 5.04
N LEU A 30 -12.67 -13.51 6.14
CA LEU A 30 -12.47 -12.82 7.42
C LEU A 30 -11.36 -11.76 7.34
N ALA A 31 -10.24 -12.08 6.70
CA ALA A 31 -9.15 -11.13 6.51
C ALA A 31 -9.59 -9.93 5.67
N LEU A 32 -10.26 -10.18 4.54
CA LEU A 32 -10.83 -9.12 3.70
C LEU A 32 -11.85 -8.25 4.46
N ALA A 33 -12.72 -8.86 5.25
CA ALA A 33 -13.67 -8.11 6.07
C ALA A 33 -12.98 -7.21 7.10
N ARG A 34 -11.92 -7.71 7.73
CA ARG A 34 -11.09 -6.92 8.65
C ARG A 34 -10.42 -5.74 7.94
N ASP A 35 -9.82 -5.98 6.78
CA ASP A 35 -9.11 -4.95 6.02
C ASP A 35 -10.06 -3.83 5.53
N HIS A 36 -11.34 -4.18 5.32
CA HIS A 36 -12.43 -3.23 5.04
C HIS A 36 -13.18 -2.75 6.29
N ASN A 37 -12.65 -2.99 7.49
CA ASN A 37 -13.23 -2.60 8.78
C ASN A 37 -14.70 -3.07 8.97
N ARG A 38 -15.05 -4.23 8.42
CA ARG A 38 -16.38 -4.83 8.54
C ARG A 38 -16.45 -5.70 9.80
N LYS A 39 -17.47 -5.49 10.61
CA LYS A 39 -17.71 -6.29 11.84
C LYS A 39 -18.48 -7.58 11.57
N ARG A 40 -19.08 -7.73 10.40
CA ARG A 40 -19.87 -8.89 10.00
C ARG A 40 -19.50 -9.28 8.58
N ILE A 41 -19.50 -10.58 8.32
CA ILE A 41 -19.37 -11.13 6.98
C ILE A 41 -20.64 -11.92 6.66
N VAL A 42 -21.07 -11.83 5.42
CA VAL A 42 -22.06 -12.72 4.84
C VAL A 42 -21.26 -13.81 4.14
N LEU A 43 -21.41 -15.04 4.59
CA LEU A 43 -20.80 -16.21 3.96
C LEU A 43 -21.80 -16.75 2.94
N ASP A 44 -21.39 -16.73 1.70
CA ASP A 44 -22.03 -17.44 0.61
C ASP A 44 -21.36 -18.83 0.51
N GLU A 45 -22.14 -19.89 0.46
CA GLU A 45 -21.63 -21.26 0.26
C GLU A 45 -20.75 -21.35 -1.00
N ALA A 46 -21.13 -20.67 -2.05
CA ALA A 46 -20.35 -20.57 -3.29
C ALA A 46 -18.93 -20.00 -3.05
N ARG A 47 -18.76 -19.11 -2.07
CA ARG A 47 -17.44 -18.57 -1.68
C ARG A 47 -16.62 -19.58 -0.89
N LEU A 48 -17.26 -20.38 -0.05
CA LEU A 48 -16.57 -21.38 0.75
C LEU A 48 -16.11 -22.57 -0.10
N THR A 49 -16.90 -22.95 -1.10
CA THR A 49 -16.63 -24.07 -2.00
C THR A 49 -15.99 -23.67 -3.32
N GLU A 50 -15.68 -22.37 -3.49
CA GLU A 50 -15.10 -21.81 -4.71
C GLU A 50 -13.84 -22.57 -5.14
N ASN A 51 -13.77 -22.93 -6.43
CA ASN A 51 -12.60 -23.58 -7.01
C ASN A 51 -11.33 -22.74 -6.77
N PRO A 52 -10.16 -23.36 -6.46
CA PRO A 52 -8.90 -22.65 -6.23
C PRO A 52 -8.50 -21.67 -7.33
N VAL A 53 -8.72 -22.03 -8.59
CA VAL A 53 -8.38 -21.19 -9.74
C VAL A 53 -9.29 -19.97 -9.81
N ASP A 54 -10.59 -20.17 -9.64
CA ASP A 54 -11.57 -19.08 -9.66
C ASP A 54 -11.36 -18.12 -8.50
N ARG A 55 -11.07 -18.67 -7.32
CA ARG A 55 -10.71 -17.88 -6.14
C ARG A 55 -9.48 -17.01 -6.38
N LEU A 56 -8.40 -17.59 -6.90
CA LEU A 56 -7.17 -16.84 -7.20
C LEU A 56 -7.43 -15.76 -8.27
N SER A 57 -8.18 -16.08 -9.32
CA SER A 57 -8.55 -15.12 -10.36
C SER A 57 -9.34 -13.94 -9.79
N ARG A 58 -10.30 -14.24 -8.93
CA ARG A 58 -11.10 -13.21 -8.25
C ARG A 58 -10.25 -12.33 -7.35
N MET A 59 -9.35 -12.94 -6.58
CA MET A 59 -8.45 -12.20 -5.68
C MET A 59 -7.50 -11.31 -6.45
N ILE A 60 -6.91 -11.80 -7.54
CA ILE A 60 -6.03 -11.02 -8.40
C ILE A 60 -6.80 -9.81 -8.95
N LYS A 61 -8.00 -10.03 -9.49
CA LYS A 61 -8.82 -8.95 -10.07
C LYS A 61 -9.25 -7.90 -9.05
N ASN A 62 -9.68 -8.31 -7.86
CA ASN A 62 -10.41 -7.43 -6.96
C ASN A 62 -9.59 -6.89 -5.78
N SER A 63 -8.46 -7.53 -5.43
CA SER A 63 -7.73 -7.17 -4.20
C SER A 63 -6.23 -7.05 -4.41
N PHE A 64 -5.64 -7.91 -5.23
CA PHE A 64 -4.18 -8.04 -5.33
C PHE A 64 -3.52 -6.77 -5.86
N TRP A 65 -4.01 -6.22 -6.97
CA TRP A 65 -3.47 -5.00 -7.57
C TRP A 65 -3.58 -3.80 -6.63
N HIS A 66 -4.67 -3.70 -5.89
CA HIS A 66 -4.85 -2.62 -4.92
C HIS A 66 -3.80 -2.69 -3.81
N SER A 67 -3.52 -3.89 -3.29
CA SER A 67 -2.52 -4.08 -2.24
C SER A 67 -1.08 -3.86 -2.70
N LEU A 68 -0.80 -3.94 -4.00
CA LEU A 68 0.51 -3.68 -4.61
C LEU A 68 0.67 -2.26 -5.14
N THR A 69 -0.40 -1.48 -5.20
CA THR A 69 -0.33 -0.09 -5.65
C THR A 69 0.26 0.80 -4.56
N ARG A 70 1.23 1.62 -4.94
CA ARG A 70 1.87 2.62 -4.07
C ARG A 70 1.76 3.99 -4.69
N ARG A 71 1.82 5.01 -3.85
CA ARG A 71 1.98 6.42 -4.23
C ARG A 71 2.99 7.04 -3.27
N ILE A 72 3.83 7.92 -3.80
CA ILE A 72 4.76 8.71 -2.99
C ILE A 72 4.19 10.12 -2.86
N ASP A 73 3.13 10.25 -2.09
CA ASP A 73 2.49 11.49 -1.66
C ASP A 73 2.19 11.44 -0.15
N GLY A 74 1.58 12.46 0.40
CA GLY A 74 1.31 12.54 1.84
C GLY A 74 0.46 11.40 2.40
N GLU A 75 -0.49 10.86 1.61
CA GLU A 75 -1.30 9.70 2.00
C GLU A 75 -0.49 8.39 1.86
N GLY A 76 0.20 8.23 0.74
CA GLY A 76 1.01 7.05 0.47
C GLY A 76 2.18 6.91 1.44
N LEU A 77 2.85 8.00 1.78
CA LEU A 77 3.93 8.02 2.78
C LEU A 77 3.42 7.63 4.17
N GLU A 78 2.22 8.07 4.55
CA GLU A 78 1.62 7.69 5.83
C GLU A 78 1.39 6.17 5.92
N ILE A 79 0.90 5.55 4.84
CA ILE A 79 0.73 4.10 4.75
C ILE A 79 2.09 3.39 4.83
N ILE A 80 3.09 3.87 4.08
CA ILE A 80 4.43 3.28 4.06
C ILE A 80 5.12 3.39 5.42
N THR A 81 5.02 4.53 6.08
CA THR A 81 5.65 4.76 7.40
C THR A 81 4.95 4.01 8.53
N ALA A 82 3.64 3.75 8.41
CA ALA A 82 2.87 2.96 9.36
C ALA A 82 3.12 1.44 9.22
N ASP A 83 3.82 0.98 8.17
CA ASP A 83 4.11 -0.44 7.96
C ASP A 83 4.91 -1.01 9.16
N PRO A 84 4.43 -2.12 9.78
CA PRO A 84 5.12 -2.75 10.91
C PRO A 84 6.59 -3.12 10.67
N LYS A 85 7.00 -3.31 9.43
CA LYS A 85 8.41 -3.57 9.07
C LYS A 85 9.33 -2.38 9.35
N ASN A 86 8.78 -1.16 9.30
CA ASN A 86 9.50 0.06 9.62
C ASN A 86 9.52 0.38 11.13
N ARG A 87 8.82 -0.43 11.94
CA ARG A 87 8.68 -0.24 13.41
C ARG A 87 9.94 -0.49 14.21
N THR A 88 11.04 -0.82 13.60
CA THR A 88 12.29 -0.96 14.37
C THR A 88 12.75 0.36 15.02
N GLY A 89 12.02 1.46 14.81
CA GLY A 89 12.17 2.73 15.53
C GLY A 89 13.52 3.42 15.32
N ARG A 90 14.42 2.81 14.56
CA ARG A 90 15.81 3.21 14.44
C ARG A 90 16.10 4.10 13.22
N VAL A 91 15.20 4.17 12.27
CA VAL A 91 15.41 4.94 11.03
C VAL A 91 14.30 5.95 10.87
N GLN A 92 14.67 7.22 10.86
CA GLN A 92 13.77 8.32 10.56
C GLN A 92 13.31 8.20 9.10
N PRO A 93 11.99 8.20 8.81
CA PRO A 93 11.49 8.24 7.45
C PRO A 93 12.04 9.46 6.70
N ARG A 94 12.54 9.22 5.50
CA ARG A 94 13.17 10.27 4.69
C ARG A 94 12.66 10.22 3.26
N ILE A 95 12.43 11.40 2.69
CA ILE A 95 12.12 11.58 1.28
C ILE A 95 13.22 12.41 0.61
N TYR A 96 13.78 11.89 -0.47
CA TYR A 96 14.75 12.57 -1.32
C TYR A 96 14.04 13.23 -2.49
N VAL A 97 14.13 14.53 -2.57
CA VAL A 97 13.53 15.31 -3.67
C VAL A 97 14.60 15.65 -4.70
N PRO A 98 14.36 15.42 -6.00
CA PRO A 98 15.31 15.78 -7.04
C PRO A 98 15.67 17.26 -7.01
N HIS A 99 16.91 17.58 -7.40
CA HIS A 99 17.35 18.96 -7.57
C HIS A 99 16.51 19.64 -8.65
N GLY A 100 16.14 20.89 -8.42
CA GLY A 100 15.35 21.66 -9.38
C GLY A 100 13.83 21.55 -9.23
N GLU A 101 13.33 20.77 -8.24
CA GLU A 101 11.91 20.58 -7.96
C GLU A 101 11.45 21.29 -6.68
N PRO A 102 11.45 22.65 -6.63
CA PRO A 102 11.13 23.41 -5.41
C PRO A 102 9.67 23.23 -4.97
N ALA A 103 8.73 23.11 -5.91
CA ALA A 103 7.32 22.90 -5.61
C ALA A 103 7.10 21.56 -4.91
N MET A 104 7.79 20.52 -5.36
CA MET A 104 7.74 19.19 -4.74
C MET A 104 8.37 19.21 -3.34
N ALA A 105 9.50 19.90 -3.18
CA ALA A 105 10.14 20.04 -1.87
C ALA A 105 9.24 20.78 -0.87
N GLU A 106 8.57 21.84 -1.30
CA GLU A 106 7.63 22.57 -0.43
C GLU A 106 6.40 21.73 -0.10
N TYR A 107 5.89 20.97 -1.06
CA TYR A 107 4.79 20.02 -0.82
C TYR A 107 5.15 19.05 0.32
N TYR A 108 6.32 18.39 0.26
CA TYR A 108 6.70 17.44 1.31
C TYR A 108 7.00 18.12 2.66
N ARG A 109 7.55 19.32 2.65
CA ARG A 109 7.70 20.11 3.88
C ARG A 109 6.34 20.47 4.51
N LYS A 110 5.34 20.78 3.67
CA LYS A 110 3.96 20.99 4.12
C LYS A 110 3.39 19.71 4.73
N VAL A 111 3.54 18.57 4.05
CA VAL A 111 3.12 17.26 4.58
C VAL A 111 3.79 16.94 5.92
N ALA A 112 5.09 17.20 6.06
CA ALA A 112 5.82 16.99 7.32
C ALA A 112 5.29 17.88 8.46
N ARG A 113 4.87 19.11 8.18
CA ARG A 113 4.25 20.03 9.15
C ARG A 113 2.83 19.59 9.54
N GLU A 114 2.04 19.14 8.58
CA GLU A 114 0.64 18.71 8.79
C GLU A 114 0.55 17.35 9.49
N LYS A 115 1.54 16.49 9.30
CA LYS A 115 1.60 15.12 9.84
C LYS A 115 2.87 14.88 10.67
N PRO A 116 3.04 15.58 11.79
CA PRO A 116 4.28 15.51 12.60
C PRO A 116 4.56 14.11 13.17
N HIS A 117 3.53 13.27 13.32
CA HIS A 117 3.67 11.89 13.79
C HIS A 117 4.51 11.01 12.87
N MET A 118 4.63 11.36 11.58
CA MET A 118 5.49 10.63 10.63
C MET A 118 6.98 10.92 10.84
N ASN A 119 7.34 12.02 11.51
CA ASN A 119 8.72 12.47 11.68
C ASN A 119 9.52 12.46 10.36
N LEU A 120 8.90 12.95 9.28
CA LEU A 120 9.43 12.89 7.91
C LEU A 120 10.57 13.90 7.72
N ASP A 121 11.73 13.40 7.31
CA ASP A 121 12.89 14.21 6.91
C ASP A 121 12.85 14.45 5.39
N VAL A 122 12.90 15.72 4.97
CA VAL A 122 12.84 16.12 3.56
C VAL A 122 14.20 16.63 3.11
N VAL A 123 14.85 15.87 2.25
CA VAL A 123 16.20 16.13 1.76
C VAL A 123 16.17 16.42 0.26
N VAL A 124 16.66 17.60 -0.15
CA VAL A 124 16.84 17.90 -1.56
C VAL A 124 18.18 17.35 -2.03
N LEU A 125 18.15 16.56 -3.11
CA LEU A 125 19.37 16.01 -3.71
C LEU A 125 20.25 17.11 -4.30
N PRO A 126 21.58 16.93 -4.30
CA PRO A 126 22.48 17.84 -5.00
C PRO A 126 22.27 17.77 -6.52
N PRO A 127 22.72 18.79 -7.28
CA PRO A 127 22.56 18.82 -8.74
C PRO A 127 23.29 17.67 -9.46
N LYS A 128 24.31 17.09 -8.83
CA LYS A 128 25.06 15.92 -9.29
C LYS A 128 25.09 14.88 -8.19
N PRO A 129 24.07 13.98 -8.11
CA PRO A 129 24.00 12.97 -7.05
C PRO A 129 24.91 11.76 -7.29
N ASP A 130 25.68 11.73 -8.36
CA ASP A 130 26.58 10.66 -8.79
C ASP A 130 27.96 10.70 -8.12
N ASP A 131 28.24 11.67 -7.24
CA ASP A 131 29.46 11.68 -6.43
C ASP A 131 29.53 10.42 -5.56
N PRO A 132 30.60 9.58 -5.71
CA PRO A 132 30.75 8.33 -4.96
C PRO A 132 30.71 8.51 -3.44
N HIS A 133 31.21 9.62 -2.90
CA HIS A 133 31.18 9.92 -1.48
C HIS A 133 29.75 10.22 -1.01
N PHE A 134 28.99 10.98 -1.81
CA PHE A 134 27.58 11.24 -1.53
C PHE A 134 26.79 9.95 -1.56
N VAL A 135 26.90 9.15 -2.64
CA VAL A 135 26.21 7.85 -2.77
C VAL A 135 26.51 6.93 -1.60
N LYS A 136 27.77 6.82 -1.20
CA LYS A 136 28.17 6.02 -0.03
C LYS A 136 27.53 6.51 1.26
N SER A 137 27.33 7.82 1.42
CA SER A 137 26.71 8.40 2.61
C SER A 137 25.22 8.03 2.74
N LEU A 138 24.54 7.73 1.61
CA LEU A 138 23.14 7.33 1.61
C LEU A 138 22.91 5.95 2.26
N ASN A 139 23.94 5.10 2.31
CA ASN A 139 23.83 3.79 2.97
C ASN A 139 23.47 3.89 4.46
N SER A 140 23.87 4.97 5.11
CA SER A 140 23.52 5.25 6.51
C SER A 140 22.23 6.06 6.67
N LYS A 141 21.66 6.52 5.56
CA LYS A 141 20.50 7.42 5.55
C LYS A 141 19.47 6.91 4.53
N PRO A 142 18.90 5.70 4.71
CA PRO A 142 17.91 5.17 3.77
C PRO A 142 16.69 6.08 3.71
N GLY A 143 16.07 6.14 2.55
CA GLY A 143 14.88 6.95 2.30
C GLY A 143 14.25 6.61 0.96
N LEU A 144 13.11 7.20 0.67
CA LEU A 144 12.40 7.05 -0.59
C LEU A 144 12.75 8.21 -1.53
N LEU A 145 12.79 7.93 -2.82
CA LEU A 145 12.90 8.97 -3.84
C LEU A 145 11.50 9.53 -4.13
N ALA A 146 11.39 10.87 -4.13
CA ALA A 146 10.18 11.53 -4.60
C ALA A 146 10.00 11.26 -6.10
N LEU A 147 8.79 10.83 -6.47
CA LEU A 147 8.42 10.52 -7.85
C LEU A 147 7.53 11.64 -8.42
N ALA A 148 7.31 11.58 -9.72
CA ALA A 148 6.45 12.52 -10.43
C ALA A 148 5.07 12.63 -9.80
N MET A 149 4.52 13.83 -9.79
CA MET A 149 3.22 14.17 -9.23
C MET A 149 2.38 14.89 -10.26
N ASN A 150 1.07 14.70 -10.18
CA ASN A 150 0.08 15.45 -10.96
C ASN A 150 -0.59 16.51 -10.08
N GLU A 151 -0.85 17.66 -10.66
CA GLU A 151 -1.75 18.64 -10.05
C GLU A 151 -3.19 18.14 -10.19
N VAL A 152 -3.89 18.07 -9.07
CA VAL A 152 -5.30 17.69 -9.01
C VAL A 152 -6.08 18.74 -8.24
N ASP A 153 -7.38 18.87 -8.53
CA ASP A 153 -8.29 19.70 -7.75
C ASP A 153 -8.44 19.11 -6.35
N ASP A 154 -8.32 19.94 -5.32
CA ASP A 154 -8.49 19.54 -3.91
C ASP A 154 -9.97 19.45 -3.48
N GLY A 155 -10.92 19.71 -4.40
CA GLY A 155 -12.36 19.73 -4.13
C GLY A 155 -12.82 20.94 -3.30
N LYS A 156 -11.90 21.86 -2.98
CA LYS A 156 -12.17 23.12 -2.23
C LYS A 156 -11.88 24.36 -3.07
N GLY A 157 -11.70 24.18 -4.39
CA GLY A 157 -11.37 25.24 -5.34
C GLY A 157 -9.87 25.57 -5.40
N GLY A 158 -9.00 24.76 -4.77
CA GLY A 158 -7.54 24.82 -4.86
C GLY A 158 -6.95 23.66 -5.66
N ARG A 159 -5.65 23.74 -5.92
CA ARG A 159 -4.88 22.64 -6.53
C ARG A 159 -3.92 22.05 -5.52
N THR A 160 -3.78 20.75 -5.53
CA THR A 160 -2.81 20.01 -4.73
C THR A 160 -2.04 19.02 -5.58
N LEU A 161 -0.84 18.66 -5.12
CA LEU A 161 -0.03 17.63 -5.77
C LEU A 161 -0.46 16.25 -5.28
N LYS A 162 -0.64 15.32 -6.20
CA LYS A 162 -0.95 13.92 -5.92
C LYS A 162 0.04 13.01 -6.63
N GLY A 163 0.58 12.04 -5.91
CA GLY A 163 1.53 11.07 -6.45
C GLY A 163 0.92 10.22 -7.55
N ILE A 164 1.67 9.98 -8.63
CA ILE A 164 1.28 9.04 -9.67
C ILE A 164 1.36 7.64 -9.08
N PRO A 165 0.28 6.83 -9.16
CA PRO A 165 0.30 5.48 -8.64
C PRO A 165 1.22 4.58 -9.46
N PHE A 166 1.93 3.68 -8.79
CA PHE A 166 2.76 2.65 -9.41
C PHE A 166 2.58 1.31 -8.69
N ILE A 167 2.92 0.21 -9.38
CA ILE A 167 2.79 -1.13 -8.85
C ILE A 167 4.17 -1.63 -8.43
N VAL A 168 4.23 -2.22 -7.23
CA VAL A 168 5.44 -2.87 -6.71
C VAL A 168 5.37 -4.39 -6.91
N PRO A 169 6.51 -5.09 -7.07
CA PRO A 169 6.55 -6.53 -7.37
C PRO A 169 6.13 -7.42 -6.18
N GLY A 170 5.91 -6.86 -5.02
CA GLY A 170 5.46 -7.57 -3.84
C GLY A 170 5.12 -6.64 -2.68
N ALA A 171 4.24 -7.07 -1.79
CA ALA A 171 3.73 -6.25 -0.68
C ALA A 171 4.82 -5.75 0.29
N ARG A 172 5.99 -6.35 0.26
CA ARG A 172 7.15 -5.95 1.09
C ARG A 172 7.96 -4.79 0.51
N PHE A 173 7.74 -4.46 -0.76
CA PHE A 173 8.53 -3.45 -1.46
C PHE A 173 7.77 -2.13 -1.53
N ASN A 174 8.52 -1.06 -1.45
CA ASN A 174 8.03 0.31 -1.69
C ASN A 174 8.68 0.94 -2.92
N GLU A 175 9.58 0.17 -3.58
CA GLU A 175 10.35 0.58 -4.75
C GLU A 175 10.32 -0.53 -5.80
N VAL A 176 10.49 -0.18 -7.06
CA VAL A 176 10.67 -1.10 -8.18
C VAL A 176 12.15 -1.14 -8.55
N CYS A 177 12.79 -2.26 -8.33
CA CYS A 177 14.14 -2.50 -8.81
C CYS A 177 14.09 -2.91 -10.29
N LEU A 178 15.01 -2.39 -11.12
CA LEU A 178 15.08 -2.68 -12.56
C LEU A 178 15.08 -4.18 -12.87
N VAL A 179 15.78 -4.99 -12.05
CA VAL A 179 15.81 -6.45 -12.20
C VAL A 179 14.45 -7.10 -11.98
N GLN A 180 13.60 -6.51 -11.15
CA GLN A 180 12.26 -7.04 -10.86
C GLN A 180 11.22 -6.58 -11.88
N ALA A 181 11.43 -5.42 -12.52
CA ALA A 181 10.56 -4.94 -13.58
C ALA A 181 10.55 -5.86 -14.81
N TYR A 182 11.67 -6.55 -15.08
CA TYR A 182 11.78 -7.52 -16.17
C TYR A 182 10.81 -8.70 -16.03
N PHE A 183 10.45 -9.10 -14.82
CA PHE A 183 9.55 -10.23 -14.58
C PHE A 183 8.06 -9.85 -14.55
N ILE A 184 7.73 -8.56 -14.59
CA ILE A 184 6.33 -8.08 -14.55
C ILE A 184 5.78 -7.85 -15.96
N PHE A 185 6.67 -7.65 -16.96
CA PHE A 185 6.29 -7.31 -18.33
C PHE A 185 6.49 -8.45 -19.36
N PHE A 186 6.80 -9.64 -18.89
CA PHE A 186 6.83 -10.90 -19.64
C PHE A 186 6.03 -11.94 -18.83
#